data_0b5f63ecb9064ee259725f10bdeb6fec
#
_entry.id   0b5f63ecb9064ee259725f10bdeb6fec
#
_cell.length_a   1.000
_cell.length_b   1.000
_cell.length_c   1.000
_cell.angle_alpha   90.00
_cell.angle_beta   90.00
_cell.angle_gamma   90.00
#
_symmetry.space_group_name_H-M   'P 1'
#
loop_
_entity.id
_entity.type
_entity.pdbx_description
1 polymer ?
#
loop_
_entity_poly.entity_id
_entity_poly.type
_entity_poly.pdbx_seq_one_letter_code
_entity_poly.pdbx_strand_id
1 'polypeptide(L)'
;SVGEVNALEVKNNSNLEKQTIKETVVPELVGLKMQEAFPDENFRKCISDILNIKDSGDTVITDEMKKTIESTTILYITTESIKDLTGINYFTGLKELHCSSNELKELDVSKNTKLRNLYCDNNRLEKLDITNNKNLVHYSWGNQKEPEKPSGGGSYTPTPIVTKINSLVGSDRYATSIKISKQCWDNANNVVLINNSSIADALSATPFAKVKNAPILLTQNNSLNQLTENEISRLGAKNIYIIGGFNSIDESIENYLKDKGLNTIRISGNDRYDTSIKLAKELSKENKLSKLVLVNGEKGLADAVSMGAISAKEKMPILLTNQNDDMKEIEELIDNKDISKSYIVGGESLFNKDIEDKLPSVIKISGEDRTETNSKVIDYFYNNSVLDNLYVAKNGENKEDDLVDALSVGVLAGKTESPVIIVGDGIKDVQ
;
A
#
# COMPACT_ATOMS: atom_id res chain seq x y z
N SER A 1 -6.96 -35.72 26.36
CA SER A 1 -7.43 -34.91 27.50
C SER A 1 -7.20 -33.44 27.19
N VAL A 2 -8.28 -32.69 27.12
CA VAL A 2 -8.31 -31.26 26.83
C VAL A 2 -7.89 -30.52 28.13
N GLY A 3 -6.79 -29.77 28.07
CA GLY A 3 -6.38 -28.87 29.12
C GLY A 3 -6.96 -27.48 28.88
N GLU A 4 -7.76 -26.99 29.81
CA GLU A 4 -8.24 -25.60 29.81
C GLU A 4 -7.15 -24.67 30.37
N VAL A 5 -6.80 -23.62 29.65
CA VAL A 5 -5.96 -22.53 30.15
C VAL A 5 -6.82 -21.28 30.27
N ASN A 6 -6.94 -20.76 31.49
CA ASN A 6 -7.69 -19.55 31.79
C ASN A 6 -6.97 -18.30 31.29
N ALA A 7 -7.68 -17.47 30.52
CA ALA A 7 -7.21 -16.21 30.00
C ALA A 7 -7.31 -15.08 31.02
N LEU A 8 -6.34 -14.18 31.03
CA LEU A 8 -6.27 -12.96 31.84
C LEU A 8 -7.42 -11.98 31.54
N GLU A 9 -8.07 -11.50 32.61
CA GLU A 9 -9.10 -10.46 32.58
C GLU A 9 -8.48 -9.10 32.17
N VAL A 10 -9.00 -8.50 31.10
CA VAL A 10 -8.89 -7.05 30.85
C VAL A 10 -10.28 -6.45 31.10
N LYS A 11 -10.41 -5.68 32.17
CA LYS A 11 -11.63 -4.94 32.48
C LYS A 11 -11.74 -3.73 31.56
N ASN A 12 -12.73 -3.70 30.66
CA ASN A 12 -13.43 -2.49 30.29
C ASN A 12 -14.87 -2.83 29.89
N ASN A 13 -15.78 -2.02 30.42
CA ASN A 13 -17.23 -2.16 30.38
C ASN A 13 -17.79 -2.18 28.95
N SER A 14 -18.41 -3.27 28.58
CA SER A 14 -19.72 -3.42 27.92
C SER A 14 -19.86 -4.85 27.39
N ASN A 15 -20.98 -5.46 27.66
CA ASN A 15 -21.41 -6.81 27.33
C ASN A 15 -20.68 -7.49 26.17
N LEU A 16 -19.69 -8.32 26.48
CA LEU A 16 -19.08 -9.28 25.57
C LEU A 16 -19.30 -10.67 26.15
N GLU A 17 -20.03 -11.47 25.41
CA GLU A 17 -20.17 -12.90 25.65
C GLU A 17 -18.78 -13.55 25.68
N LYS A 18 -18.52 -14.41 26.65
CA LYS A 18 -17.29 -15.20 26.78
C LYS A 18 -17.15 -16.10 25.55
N GLN A 19 -16.32 -15.74 24.60
CA GLN A 19 -15.83 -16.67 23.61
C GLN A 19 -14.63 -17.45 24.19
N THR A 20 -14.84 -18.72 24.40
CA THR A 20 -13.78 -19.67 24.77
C THR A 20 -12.90 -19.88 23.53
N ILE A 21 -11.68 -19.36 23.54
CA ILE A 21 -10.69 -19.65 22.47
C ILE A 21 -10.25 -21.10 22.70
N LYS A 22 -10.74 -22.01 21.85
CA LYS A 22 -10.19 -23.36 21.76
C LYS A 22 -8.87 -23.28 20.99
N GLU A 23 -7.76 -23.39 21.68
CA GLU A 23 -6.49 -23.69 21.03
C GLU A 23 -6.60 -25.08 20.39
N THR A 24 -6.63 -25.14 19.07
CA THR A 24 -6.63 -26.43 18.36
C THR A 24 -5.21 -27.00 18.45
N VAL A 25 -5.02 -27.98 19.31
CA VAL A 25 -3.78 -28.75 19.36
C VAL A 25 -3.65 -29.49 18.04
N VAL A 26 -2.63 -29.16 17.25
CA VAL A 26 -2.31 -29.87 16.01
C VAL A 26 -1.86 -31.28 16.39
N PRO A 27 -2.51 -32.34 15.92
CA PRO A 27 -2.07 -33.71 16.21
C PRO A 27 -0.64 -33.95 15.76
N GLU A 28 0.06 -34.84 16.43
CA GLU A 28 1.39 -35.26 15.98
C GLU A 28 1.26 -35.97 14.61
N LEU A 29 2.06 -35.55 13.65
CA LEU A 29 1.95 -36.02 12.24
C LEU A 29 2.33 -37.50 12.08
N VAL A 30 3.37 -37.94 12.81
CA VAL A 30 3.84 -39.32 12.76
C VAL A 30 2.81 -40.27 13.36
N GLY A 31 2.52 -41.33 12.65
CA GLY A 31 1.52 -42.31 13.06
C GLY A 31 0.11 -42.04 12.53
N LEU A 32 -0.16 -40.84 12.00
CA LEU A 32 -1.42 -40.59 11.30
C LEU A 32 -1.41 -41.28 9.93
N LYS A 33 -2.56 -41.66 9.44
CA LYS A 33 -2.74 -42.05 8.03
C LYS A 33 -2.72 -40.79 7.17
N MET A 34 -2.25 -40.94 5.93
CA MET A 34 -2.22 -39.84 4.96
C MET A 34 -3.60 -39.15 4.81
N GLN A 35 -4.69 -39.92 4.79
CA GLN A 35 -6.06 -39.36 4.71
C GLN A 35 -6.51 -38.61 5.98
N GLU A 36 -5.91 -38.90 7.13
CA GLU A 36 -6.20 -38.19 8.38
C GLU A 36 -5.45 -36.87 8.45
N ALA A 37 -4.20 -36.85 7.97
CA ALA A 37 -3.37 -35.65 7.93
C ALA A 37 -3.74 -34.71 6.78
N PHE A 38 -4.12 -35.28 5.62
CA PHE A 38 -4.44 -34.58 4.37
C PHE A 38 -5.76 -35.15 3.81
N PRO A 39 -6.92 -34.70 4.32
CA PRO A 39 -8.23 -35.27 3.96
C PRO A 39 -8.62 -35.03 2.49
N ASP A 40 -8.24 -33.89 1.91
CA ASP A 40 -8.51 -33.62 0.50
C ASP A 40 -7.69 -34.56 -0.41
N GLU A 41 -8.35 -35.31 -1.27
CA GLU A 41 -7.72 -36.33 -2.12
C GLU A 41 -6.71 -35.70 -3.10
N ASN A 42 -7.06 -34.56 -3.69
CA ASN A 42 -6.19 -33.88 -4.65
C ASN A 42 -4.96 -33.28 -3.96
N PHE A 43 -5.16 -32.69 -2.77
CA PHE A 43 -4.04 -32.20 -1.96
C PHE A 43 -3.15 -33.36 -1.51
N ARG A 44 -3.72 -34.44 -1.00
CA ARG A 44 -2.99 -35.64 -0.59
C ARG A 44 -2.18 -36.25 -1.73
N LYS A 45 -2.72 -36.24 -2.95
CA LYS A 45 -2.00 -36.69 -4.14
C LYS A 45 -0.75 -35.83 -4.40
N CYS A 46 -0.85 -34.52 -4.34
CA CYS A 46 0.32 -33.63 -4.45
C CYS A 46 1.36 -33.94 -3.38
N ILE A 47 0.94 -34.24 -2.14
CA ILE A 47 1.88 -34.61 -1.06
C ILE A 47 2.51 -35.96 -1.32
N SER A 48 1.77 -36.93 -1.85
CA SER A 48 2.28 -38.25 -2.21
C SER A 48 3.37 -38.15 -3.29
N ASP A 49 3.20 -37.24 -4.24
CA ASP A 49 4.21 -36.97 -5.28
C ASP A 49 5.50 -36.40 -4.67
N ILE A 50 5.36 -35.45 -3.73
CA ILE A 50 6.52 -34.88 -2.99
C ILE A 50 7.25 -35.96 -2.19
N LEU A 51 6.52 -36.87 -1.58
CA LEU A 51 7.07 -37.97 -0.79
C LEU A 51 7.56 -39.15 -1.65
N ASN A 52 7.34 -39.09 -2.97
CA ASN A 52 7.65 -40.15 -3.92
C ASN A 52 7.06 -41.51 -3.49
N ILE A 53 5.79 -41.49 -3.05
CA ILE A 53 5.02 -42.67 -2.65
C ILE A 53 3.79 -42.82 -3.53
N LYS A 54 3.28 -44.06 -3.65
CA LYS A 54 1.98 -44.26 -4.27
C LYS A 54 0.91 -43.78 -3.32
N ASP A 55 0.01 -42.91 -3.79
CA ASP A 55 -1.09 -42.42 -2.98
C ASP A 55 -1.94 -43.60 -2.48
N SER A 56 -1.95 -43.74 -1.17
CA SER A 56 -2.89 -44.60 -0.45
C SER A 56 -3.28 -43.83 0.81
N GLY A 57 -4.55 -43.43 0.93
CA GLY A 57 -5.05 -42.76 2.12
C GLY A 57 -4.72 -43.53 3.42
N ASP A 58 -4.48 -44.81 3.36
CA ASP A 58 -4.14 -45.69 4.49
C ASP A 58 -2.64 -45.75 4.82
N THR A 59 -1.77 -45.13 4.02
CA THR A 59 -0.35 -45.08 4.29
C THR A 59 -0.09 -44.31 5.60
N VAL A 60 0.61 -44.93 6.53
CA VAL A 60 0.98 -44.31 7.82
C VAL A 60 2.19 -43.43 7.65
N ILE A 61 2.13 -42.22 8.14
CA ILE A 61 3.22 -41.25 8.03
C ILE A 61 4.34 -41.62 9.00
N THR A 62 5.54 -41.72 8.44
CA THR A 62 6.77 -42.06 9.15
C THR A 62 7.55 -40.80 9.53
N ASP A 63 8.58 -40.95 10.40
CA ASP A 63 9.50 -39.86 10.76
C ASP A 63 10.21 -39.28 9.52
N GLU A 64 10.56 -40.10 8.53
CA GLU A 64 11.23 -39.67 7.30
C GLU A 64 10.28 -38.83 6.45
N MET A 65 9.02 -39.25 6.32
CA MET A 65 7.98 -38.47 5.61
C MET A 65 7.74 -37.13 6.31
N LYS A 66 7.61 -37.13 7.63
CA LYS A 66 7.48 -35.89 8.44
C LYS A 66 8.64 -34.95 8.17
N LYS A 67 9.87 -35.44 8.21
CA LYS A 67 11.07 -34.61 7.95
C LYS A 67 11.04 -33.99 6.56
N THR A 68 10.59 -34.74 5.54
CA THR A 68 10.43 -34.23 4.18
C THR A 68 9.37 -33.12 4.12
N ILE A 69 8.22 -33.33 4.75
CA ILE A 69 7.12 -32.35 4.82
C ILE A 69 7.59 -31.08 5.52
N GLU A 70 8.19 -31.19 6.71
CA GLU A 70 8.68 -30.05 7.50
C GLU A 70 9.80 -29.27 6.81
N SER A 71 10.63 -29.93 5.99
CA SER A 71 11.73 -29.30 5.26
C SER A 71 11.35 -28.72 3.89
N THR A 72 10.14 -29.01 3.41
CA THR A 72 9.64 -28.45 2.16
C THR A 72 9.52 -26.92 2.26
N THR A 73 10.18 -26.22 1.35
CA THR A 73 10.24 -24.76 1.36
C THR A 73 9.35 -24.10 0.31
N ILE A 74 9.00 -24.82 -0.74
CA ILE A 74 8.17 -24.33 -1.84
C ILE A 74 7.12 -25.40 -2.16
N LEU A 75 5.87 -24.99 -2.29
CA LEU A 75 4.76 -25.90 -2.63
C LEU A 75 3.95 -25.32 -3.80
N TYR A 76 3.99 -26.02 -4.96
CA TYR A 76 3.20 -25.70 -6.13
C TYR A 76 2.03 -26.68 -6.25
N ILE A 77 0.82 -26.21 -5.98
CA ILE A 77 -0.42 -26.98 -6.01
C ILE A 77 -1.53 -26.19 -6.72
N THR A 78 -1.17 -25.55 -7.83
CA THR A 78 -2.10 -24.74 -8.65
C THR A 78 -2.89 -25.63 -9.59
N THR A 79 -4.17 -25.29 -9.82
CA THR A 79 -5.06 -25.98 -10.80
C THR A 79 -5.37 -27.45 -10.49
N GLU A 80 -5.29 -27.86 -9.23
CA GLU A 80 -5.48 -29.25 -8.80
C GLU A 80 -6.90 -29.56 -8.32
N SER A 81 -7.83 -28.60 -8.42
CA SER A 81 -9.20 -28.73 -7.90
C SER A 81 -9.28 -29.06 -6.40
N ILE A 82 -8.32 -28.56 -5.64
CA ILE A 82 -8.24 -28.73 -4.18
C ILE A 82 -9.34 -27.89 -3.51
N LYS A 83 -10.06 -28.50 -2.57
CA LYS A 83 -11.13 -27.84 -1.80
C LYS A 83 -10.74 -27.53 -0.37
N ASP A 84 -9.78 -28.27 0.18
CA ASP A 84 -9.35 -28.17 1.57
C ASP A 84 -7.84 -28.40 1.68
N LEU A 85 -7.13 -27.44 2.28
CA LEU A 85 -5.71 -27.52 2.60
C LEU A 85 -5.44 -27.93 4.05
N THR A 86 -6.36 -28.63 4.71
CA THR A 86 -6.09 -29.23 6.04
C THR A 86 -4.82 -30.07 5.96
N GLY A 87 -3.89 -29.83 6.86
CA GLY A 87 -2.54 -30.41 6.86
C GLY A 87 -1.43 -29.49 6.34
N ILE A 88 -1.77 -28.33 5.74
CA ILE A 88 -0.77 -27.34 5.33
C ILE A 88 0.08 -26.85 6.50
N ASN A 89 -0.47 -26.85 7.70
CA ASN A 89 0.17 -26.46 8.95
C ASN A 89 1.37 -27.34 9.32
N TYR A 90 1.48 -28.55 8.79
CA TYR A 90 2.63 -29.42 8.98
C TYR A 90 3.87 -28.99 8.18
N PHE A 91 3.67 -28.15 7.16
CA PHE A 91 4.76 -27.60 6.34
C PHE A 91 5.44 -26.41 7.04
N THR A 92 6.08 -26.65 8.18
CA THR A 92 6.68 -25.62 9.03
C THR A 92 7.90 -24.94 8.41
N GLY A 93 8.50 -25.53 7.37
CA GLY A 93 9.60 -24.98 6.59
C GLY A 93 9.15 -24.08 5.42
N LEU A 94 7.82 -24.02 5.12
CA LEU A 94 7.30 -23.43 3.91
C LEU A 94 7.58 -21.93 3.83
N LYS A 95 8.21 -21.52 2.72
CA LYS A 95 8.50 -20.12 2.38
C LYS A 95 7.66 -19.61 1.23
N GLU A 96 7.24 -20.48 0.33
CA GLU A 96 6.40 -20.15 -0.81
C GLU A 96 5.26 -21.15 -0.97
N LEU A 97 4.04 -20.64 -1.08
CA LEU A 97 2.83 -21.42 -1.33
C LEU A 97 2.13 -20.87 -2.58
N HIS A 98 2.02 -21.73 -3.61
CA HIS A 98 1.28 -21.47 -4.84
C HIS A 98 0.06 -22.39 -4.86
N CYS A 99 -1.08 -21.88 -4.41
CA CYS A 99 -2.36 -22.61 -4.38
C CYS A 99 -3.46 -21.92 -5.19
N SER A 100 -3.08 -21.09 -6.14
CA SER A 100 -4.02 -20.38 -7.03
C SER A 100 -4.82 -21.35 -7.91
N SER A 101 -5.99 -20.90 -8.37
CA SER A 101 -6.87 -21.65 -9.30
C SER A 101 -7.32 -23.03 -8.74
N ASN A 102 -7.71 -23.03 -7.48
CA ASN A 102 -8.33 -24.17 -6.81
C ASN A 102 -9.79 -23.86 -6.40
N GLU A 103 -10.34 -24.62 -5.48
CA GLU A 103 -11.72 -24.47 -4.99
C GLU A 103 -11.77 -24.20 -3.47
N LEU A 104 -10.72 -23.62 -2.91
CA LEU A 104 -10.59 -23.36 -1.47
C LEU A 104 -11.63 -22.37 -1.00
N LYS A 105 -12.37 -22.71 0.05
CA LYS A 105 -13.29 -21.82 0.76
C LYS A 105 -12.64 -21.18 2.00
N GLU A 106 -11.67 -21.85 2.57
CA GLU A 106 -10.89 -21.40 3.73
C GLU A 106 -9.42 -21.72 3.49
N LEU A 107 -8.55 -20.91 4.09
CA LEU A 107 -7.11 -21.11 4.05
C LEU A 107 -6.51 -20.67 5.39
N ASP A 108 -6.03 -21.61 6.18
CA ASP A 108 -5.32 -21.34 7.43
C ASP A 108 -3.82 -21.57 7.26
N VAL A 109 -3.06 -20.48 7.13
CA VAL A 109 -1.60 -20.48 7.06
C VAL A 109 -0.95 -19.97 8.36
N SER A 110 -1.70 -19.91 9.44
CA SER A 110 -1.26 -19.33 10.72
C SER A 110 -0.01 -20.03 11.32
N LYS A 111 0.19 -21.30 11.01
CA LYS A 111 1.36 -22.07 11.45
C LYS A 111 2.53 -22.03 10.48
N ASN A 112 2.33 -21.55 9.24
CA ASN A 112 3.37 -21.41 8.24
C ASN A 112 4.10 -20.07 8.39
N THR A 113 4.66 -19.83 9.56
CA THR A 113 5.24 -18.53 9.97
C THR A 113 6.48 -18.12 9.18
N LYS A 114 7.08 -19.04 8.40
CA LYS A 114 8.21 -18.78 7.52
C LYS A 114 7.80 -18.34 6.11
N LEU A 115 6.49 -18.30 5.79
CA LEU A 115 6.00 -17.87 4.49
C LEU A 115 6.49 -16.47 4.14
N ARG A 116 7.02 -16.34 2.92
CA ARG A 116 7.46 -15.11 2.29
C ARG A 116 6.60 -14.77 1.08
N ASN A 117 6.13 -15.79 0.36
CA ASN A 117 5.30 -15.66 -0.82
C ASN A 117 4.06 -16.55 -0.70
N LEU A 118 2.88 -15.98 -0.94
CA LEU A 118 1.61 -16.69 -0.91
C LEU A 118 0.79 -16.29 -2.13
N TYR A 119 0.42 -17.25 -2.98
CA TYR A 119 -0.42 -17.04 -4.15
C TYR A 119 -1.63 -17.94 -4.04
N CYS A 120 -2.81 -17.34 -3.80
CA CYS A 120 -4.07 -18.05 -3.61
C CYS A 120 -5.24 -17.45 -4.41
N ASP A 121 -4.92 -16.82 -5.54
CA ASP A 121 -5.89 -16.24 -6.46
C ASP A 121 -6.82 -17.30 -7.05
N ASN A 122 -7.97 -16.87 -7.60
CA ASN A 122 -8.92 -17.76 -8.30
C ASN A 122 -9.37 -18.96 -7.43
N ASN A 123 -9.67 -18.74 -6.19
CA ASN A 123 -10.27 -19.69 -5.26
C ASN A 123 -11.72 -19.30 -4.93
N ARG A 124 -12.21 -19.67 -3.76
CA ARG A 124 -13.54 -19.32 -3.21
C ARG A 124 -13.41 -18.80 -1.77
N LEU A 125 -12.26 -18.17 -1.44
CA LEU A 125 -11.97 -17.66 -0.11
C LEU A 125 -12.85 -16.45 0.21
N GLU A 126 -13.54 -16.46 1.33
CA GLU A 126 -14.31 -15.32 1.82
C GLU A 126 -13.43 -14.33 2.59
N LYS A 127 -12.35 -14.83 3.18
CA LYS A 127 -11.37 -14.04 3.95
C LYS A 127 -10.00 -14.72 3.88
N LEU A 128 -8.96 -13.93 4.10
CA LEU A 128 -7.58 -14.41 4.25
C LEU A 128 -6.98 -13.79 5.51
N ASP A 129 -6.62 -14.61 6.49
CA ASP A 129 -5.92 -14.17 7.71
C ASP A 129 -4.44 -14.52 7.61
N ILE A 130 -3.60 -13.49 7.50
CA ILE A 130 -2.15 -13.58 7.43
C ILE A 130 -1.45 -12.90 8.61
N THR A 131 -2.17 -12.64 9.69
CA THR A 131 -1.65 -11.90 10.87
C THR A 131 -0.43 -12.57 11.51
N ASN A 132 -0.34 -13.90 11.42
CA ASN A 132 0.79 -14.69 11.93
C ASN A 132 1.97 -14.81 10.96
N ASN A 133 1.79 -14.44 9.68
CA ASN A 133 2.79 -14.59 8.63
C ASN A 133 3.66 -13.33 8.49
N LYS A 134 4.35 -12.96 9.55
CA LYS A 134 5.12 -11.70 9.66
C LYS A 134 6.32 -11.61 8.71
N ASN A 135 6.73 -12.73 8.11
CA ASN A 135 7.80 -12.80 7.12
C ASN A 135 7.28 -12.68 5.68
N LEU A 136 5.95 -12.54 5.49
CA LEU A 136 5.34 -12.47 4.19
C LEU A 136 5.75 -11.17 3.47
N VAL A 137 6.27 -11.32 2.25
CA VAL A 137 6.76 -10.23 1.39
C VAL A 137 5.82 -10.02 0.22
N HIS A 138 5.34 -11.12 -0.36
CA HIS A 138 4.42 -11.12 -1.49
C HIS A 138 3.24 -12.06 -1.21
N TYR A 139 2.05 -11.59 -1.52
CA TYR A 139 0.87 -12.46 -1.55
C TYR A 139 -0.15 -11.92 -2.55
N SER A 140 -0.93 -12.82 -3.13
CA SER A 140 -2.04 -12.51 -3.99
C SER A 140 -3.23 -13.41 -3.69
N TRP A 141 -4.44 -12.86 -3.68
CA TRP A 141 -5.68 -13.59 -3.45
C TRP A 141 -6.86 -13.02 -4.24
N GLY A 142 -6.58 -12.45 -5.40
CA GLY A 142 -7.58 -11.87 -6.31
C GLY A 142 -8.53 -12.92 -6.91
N ASN A 143 -9.58 -12.43 -7.60
CA ASN A 143 -10.53 -13.25 -8.38
C ASN A 143 -11.13 -14.43 -7.61
N GLN A 144 -11.58 -14.24 -6.38
CA GLN A 144 -12.29 -15.28 -5.65
C GLN A 144 -13.67 -15.53 -6.28
N LYS A 145 -13.98 -16.79 -6.61
CA LYS A 145 -15.27 -17.17 -7.19
C LYS A 145 -16.36 -17.03 -6.14
N GLU A 146 -17.51 -16.47 -6.51
CA GLU A 146 -18.67 -16.45 -5.61
C GLU A 146 -19.01 -17.86 -5.12
N PRO A 147 -19.42 -18.03 -3.84
CA PRO A 147 -19.89 -19.31 -3.34
C PRO A 147 -21.09 -19.78 -4.17
N GLU A 148 -21.14 -21.07 -4.53
CA GLU A 148 -22.28 -21.65 -5.22
C GLU A 148 -23.55 -21.44 -4.39
N LYS A 149 -24.56 -20.76 -4.97
CA LYS A 149 -25.85 -20.58 -4.32
C LYS A 149 -26.44 -21.95 -4.01
N PRO A 150 -26.90 -22.22 -2.76
CA PRO A 150 -27.70 -23.38 -2.48
C PRO A 150 -28.94 -23.34 -3.37
N SER A 151 -29.25 -24.41 -4.06
CA SER A 151 -30.47 -24.57 -4.85
C SER A 151 -31.71 -24.69 -3.95
N GLY A 152 -32.09 -23.57 -3.36
CA GLY A 152 -33.28 -23.43 -2.55
C GLY A 152 -33.79 -22.00 -2.68
N GLY A 153 -34.94 -21.85 -3.34
CA GLY A 153 -35.54 -20.57 -3.73
C GLY A 153 -35.88 -19.67 -2.52
N GLY A 154 -34.92 -18.88 -2.12
CA GLY A 154 -35.13 -17.68 -1.31
C GLY A 154 -34.47 -16.54 -2.06
N SER A 155 -35.28 -15.56 -2.47
CA SER A 155 -34.79 -14.32 -3.08
C SER A 155 -33.93 -13.58 -2.06
N TYR A 156 -32.60 -13.80 -2.11
CA TYR A 156 -31.64 -12.93 -1.45
C TYR A 156 -31.46 -11.71 -2.36
N THR A 157 -32.11 -10.64 -2.05
CA THR A 157 -31.70 -9.33 -2.57
C THR A 157 -30.42 -8.96 -1.87
N PRO A 158 -29.26 -8.85 -2.57
CA PRO A 158 -28.07 -8.29 -1.97
C PRO A 158 -28.45 -6.90 -1.49
N THR A 159 -28.23 -6.61 -0.21
CA THR A 159 -28.29 -5.22 0.25
C THR A 159 -27.32 -4.44 -0.65
N PRO A 160 -27.77 -3.45 -1.42
CA PRO A 160 -26.86 -2.72 -2.26
C PRO A 160 -25.81 -2.10 -1.35
N ILE A 161 -24.53 -2.41 -1.59
CA ILE A 161 -23.41 -1.64 -1.03
C ILE A 161 -23.64 -0.25 -1.59
N VAL A 162 -24.16 0.65 -0.76
CA VAL A 162 -24.37 2.04 -1.16
C VAL A 162 -23.01 2.69 -1.25
N THR A 163 -22.36 2.55 -2.41
CA THR A 163 -21.17 3.29 -2.74
C THR A 163 -21.57 4.74 -2.91
N LYS A 164 -21.39 5.54 -1.88
CA LYS A 164 -21.65 6.98 -1.96
C LYS A 164 -20.50 7.62 -2.72
N ILE A 165 -20.78 8.04 -3.96
CA ILE A 165 -19.84 8.80 -4.76
C ILE A 165 -19.95 10.27 -4.35
N ASN A 166 -18.88 10.83 -3.78
CA ASN A 166 -18.75 12.23 -3.46
C ASN A 166 -17.78 12.90 -4.45
N SER A 167 -18.25 13.95 -5.14
CA SER A 167 -17.36 14.71 -6.02
C SER A 167 -16.62 15.78 -5.22
N LEU A 168 -15.28 15.71 -5.25
CA LEU A 168 -14.37 16.72 -4.71
C LEU A 168 -13.88 17.69 -5.78
N VAL A 169 -14.37 17.57 -7.02
CA VAL A 169 -14.01 18.44 -8.15
C VAL A 169 -14.61 19.83 -7.97
N GLY A 170 -13.77 20.86 -8.03
CA GLY A 170 -14.16 22.28 -8.06
C GLY A 170 -14.34 22.81 -9.48
N SER A 171 -14.59 24.11 -9.61
CA SER A 171 -14.63 24.79 -10.91
C SER A 171 -13.25 24.89 -11.57
N ASP A 172 -12.22 24.84 -10.79
CA ASP A 172 -10.80 24.85 -11.19
C ASP A 172 -9.96 24.10 -10.15
N ARG A 173 -8.64 23.99 -10.39
CA ARG A 173 -7.69 23.30 -9.49
C ARG A 173 -7.62 23.91 -8.08
N TYR A 174 -7.82 25.24 -7.94
CA TYR A 174 -7.84 25.89 -6.63
C TYR A 174 -9.08 25.47 -5.86
N ALA A 175 -10.25 25.55 -6.49
CA ALA A 175 -11.52 25.12 -5.89
C ALA A 175 -11.50 23.61 -5.55
N THR A 176 -10.84 22.78 -6.35
CA THR A 176 -10.63 21.35 -6.08
C THR A 176 -9.79 21.16 -4.80
N SER A 177 -8.64 21.80 -4.70
CA SER A 177 -7.77 21.68 -3.51
C SER A 177 -8.45 22.16 -2.25
N ILE A 178 -9.29 23.20 -2.35
CA ILE A 178 -10.08 23.72 -1.23
C ILE A 178 -11.21 22.77 -0.82
N LYS A 179 -11.91 22.13 -1.78
CA LYS A 179 -12.89 21.10 -1.44
C LYS A 179 -12.25 19.93 -0.69
N ILE A 180 -11.07 19.51 -1.12
CA ILE A 180 -10.28 18.46 -0.46
C ILE A 180 -9.89 18.92 0.95
N SER A 181 -9.41 20.16 1.10
CA SER A 181 -9.10 20.75 2.41
C SER A 181 -10.32 20.73 3.34
N LYS A 182 -11.47 21.20 2.89
CA LYS A 182 -12.71 21.23 3.67
C LYS A 182 -13.23 19.84 4.04
N GLN A 183 -12.94 18.83 3.24
CA GLN A 183 -13.34 17.45 3.53
C GLN A 183 -12.62 16.88 4.75
N CYS A 184 -11.42 17.35 5.06
CA CYS A 184 -10.52 16.71 6.03
C CYS A 184 -10.06 17.62 7.17
N TRP A 185 -10.20 18.92 7.05
CA TRP A 185 -9.74 19.90 8.05
C TRP A 185 -10.80 20.95 8.36
N ASP A 186 -11.35 20.89 9.55
CA ASP A 186 -12.15 22.02 10.09
C ASP A 186 -11.22 23.18 10.45
N ASN A 187 -10.02 22.88 10.95
CA ASN A 187 -8.95 23.82 11.22
C ASN A 187 -7.59 23.13 10.99
N ALA A 188 -6.56 23.90 10.70
CA ALA A 188 -5.19 23.41 10.57
C ALA A 188 -4.17 24.51 10.89
N ASN A 189 -3.27 24.24 11.83
CA ASN A 189 -2.18 25.18 12.15
C ASN A 189 -1.18 25.35 11.00
N ASN A 190 -1.07 24.35 10.14
CA ASN A 190 -0.09 24.27 9.08
C ASN A 190 -0.78 24.15 7.72
N VAL A 191 -0.23 24.81 6.72
CA VAL A 191 -0.60 24.70 5.30
C VAL A 191 0.65 24.48 4.49
N VAL A 192 0.61 23.60 3.52
CA VAL A 192 1.62 23.46 2.48
C VAL A 192 1.15 24.21 1.25
N LEU A 193 1.92 25.18 0.81
CA LEU A 193 1.64 26.03 -0.35
C LEU A 193 2.56 25.68 -1.50
N ILE A 194 1.97 25.36 -2.66
CA ILE A 194 2.68 24.96 -3.87
C ILE A 194 2.24 25.80 -5.07
N ASN A 195 3.10 25.88 -6.08
CA ASN A 195 2.72 26.49 -7.35
C ASN A 195 1.77 25.57 -8.13
N ASN A 196 0.70 26.13 -8.67
CA ASN A 196 -0.33 25.42 -9.42
C ASN A 196 0.14 24.79 -10.74
N SER A 197 1.32 25.17 -11.23
CA SER A 197 1.94 24.65 -12.45
C SER A 197 3.29 23.96 -12.24
N SER A 198 3.75 23.85 -10.98
CA SER A 198 4.99 23.16 -10.63
C SER A 198 4.72 21.84 -9.93
N ILE A 199 4.17 20.89 -10.67
CA ILE A 199 3.75 19.58 -10.15
C ILE A 199 4.92 18.83 -9.52
N ALA A 200 6.09 18.89 -10.14
CA ALA A 200 7.26 18.12 -9.72
C ALA A 200 7.75 18.49 -8.32
N ASP A 201 7.77 19.78 -7.96
CA ASP A 201 8.16 20.23 -6.61
C ASP A 201 7.18 19.71 -5.56
N ALA A 202 5.92 19.59 -5.96
CA ALA A 202 4.83 19.27 -5.08
C ALA A 202 4.67 17.76 -4.81
N LEU A 203 5.07 16.90 -5.75
CA LEU A 203 4.91 15.45 -5.61
C LEU A 203 5.66 14.89 -4.40
N SER A 204 6.81 15.45 -4.11
CA SER A 204 7.61 15.08 -2.94
C SER A 204 7.05 15.64 -1.62
N ALA A 205 6.10 16.59 -1.68
CA ALA A 205 5.54 17.25 -0.51
C ALA A 205 4.45 16.46 0.21
N THR A 206 3.82 15.50 -0.45
CA THR A 206 2.67 14.76 0.11
C THR A 206 2.95 14.06 1.44
N PRO A 207 4.05 13.30 1.62
CA PRO A 207 4.38 12.70 2.91
C PRO A 207 4.65 13.75 3.99
N PHE A 208 5.35 14.82 3.63
CA PHE A 208 5.64 15.93 4.54
C PHE A 208 4.35 16.66 5.00
N ALA A 209 3.46 16.97 4.06
CA ALA A 209 2.19 17.62 4.35
C ALA A 209 1.33 16.76 5.31
N LYS A 210 1.30 15.45 5.11
CA LYS A 210 0.57 14.53 6.00
C LYS A 210 1.14 14.54 7.41
N VAL A 211 2.48 14.50 7.56
CA VAL A 211 3.12 14.54 8.88
C VAL A 211 2.87 15.88 9.59
N LYS A 212 2.87 16.98 8.86
CA LYS A 212 2.50 18.30 9.38
C LYS A 212 1.01 18.48 9.65
N ASN A 213 0.20 17.48 9.33
CA ASN A 213 -1.27 17.55 9.34
C ASN A 213 -1.78 18.78 8.58
N ALA A 214 -1.23 19.03 7.40
CA ALA A 214 -1.43 20.21 6.58
C ALA A 214 -2.13 19.86 5.27
N PRO A 215 -3.20 20.59 4.88
CA PRO A 215 -3.68 20.54 3.51
C PRO A 215 -2.63 21.11 2.55
N ILE A 216 -2.60 20.59 1.32
CA ILE A 216 -1.86 21.19 0.20
C ILE A 216 -2.79 22.17 -0.51
N LEU A 217 -2.40 23.43 -0.54
CA LEU A 217 -3.10 24.50 -1.23
C LEU A 217 -2.26 25.06 -2.37
N LEU A 218 -2.94 25.60 -3.38
CA LEU A 218 -2.31 26.05 -4.61
C LEU A 218 -2.22 27.58 -4.68
N THR A 219 -1.14 28.08 -5.29
CA THR A 219 -0.98 29.50 -5.62
C THR A 219 -0.45 29.68 -7.03
N GLN A 220 -0.56 30.87 -7.59
CA GLN A 220 0.16 31.29 -8.78
C GLN A 220 1.60 31.65 -8.41
N ASN A 221 2.45 31.84 -9.41
CA ASN A 221 3.85 32.21 -9.20
C ASN A 221 3.98 33.58 -8.50
N ASN A 222 3.25 34.60 -8.97
CA ASN A 222 3.41 36.00 -8.60
C ASN A 222 2.20 36.62 -7.87
N SER A 223 1.17 35.83 -7.59
CA SER A 223 0.01 36.31 -6.86
C SER A 223 -0.65 35.17 -6.07
N LEU A 224 -0.98 35.45 -4.81
CA LEU A 224 -1.75 34.52 -3.99
C LEU A 224 -3.20 34.48 -4.50
N ASN A 225 -3.68 33.27 -4.83
CA ASN A 225 -5.06 33.10 -5.25
C ASN A 225 -6.04 33.45 -4.10
N GLN A 226 -7.08 34.21 -4.38
CA GLN A 226 -8.04 34.66 -3.36
C GLN A 226 -8.74 33.50 -2.64
N LEU A 227 -9.07 32.41 -3.36
CA LEU A 227 -9.70 31.23 -2.73
C LEU A 227 -8.72 30.58 -1.75
N THR A 228 -7.43 30.52 -2.09
CA THR A 228 -6.38 29.99 -1.22
C THR A 228 -6.18 30.86 0.02
N GLU A 229 -6.17 32.19 -0.13
CA GLU A 229 -6.08 33.10 1.01
C GLU A 229 -7.28 32.96 1.96
N ASN A 230 -8.48 32.87 1.42
CA ASN A 230 -9.68 32.64 2.20
C ASN A 230 -9.64 31.30 2.96
N GLU A 231 -9.11 30.26 2.34
CA GLU A 231 -8.98 28.95 2.95
C GLU A 231 -7.91 28.94 4.07
N ILE A 232 -6.76 29.59 3.88
CA ILE A 232 -5.76 29.79 4.92
C ILE A 232 -6.39 30.45 6.15
N SER A 233 -7.20 31.49 5.91
CA SER A 233 -7.93 32.20 6.98
C SER A 233 -8.98 31.32 7.66
N ARG A 234 -9.78 30.55 6.90
CA ARG A 234 -10.77 29.60 7.43
C ARG A 234 -10.16 28.56 8.35
N LEU A 235 -8.99 28.02 7.94
CA LEU A 235 -8.26 27.01 8.68
C LEU A 235 -7.68 27.56 10.00
N GLY A 236 -7.53 28.87 10.13
CA GLY A 236 -6.82 29.50 11.25
C GLY A 236 -5.33 29.15 11.23
N ALA A 237 -4.76 28.98 10.04
CA ALA A 237 -3.37 28.58 9.87
C ALA A 237 -2.42 29.60 10.49
N LYS A 238 -1.32 29.10 11.05
CA LYS A 238 -0.24 29.90 11.63
C LYS A 238 1.06 29.76 10.87
N ASN A 239 1.29 28.58 10.30
CA ASN A 239 2.52 28.26 9.56
C ASN A 239 2.18 27.92 8.11
N ILE A 240 2.92 28.53 7.19
CA ILE A 240 2.83 28.26 5.76
C ILE A 240 4.16 27.70 5.28
N TYR A 241 4.16 26.44 4.90
CA TYR A 241 5.32 25.78 4.27
C TYR A 241 5.25 26.00 2.76
N ILE A 242 6.14 26.84 2.26
CA ILE A 242 6.23 27.19 0.83
C ILE A 242 7.20 26.22 0.16
N ILE A 243 6.70 25.41 -0.78
CA ILE A 243 7.53 24.43 -1.50
C ILE A 243 7.92 24.98 -2.86
N GLY A 244 9.21 25.04 -3.11
CA GLY A 244 9.81 25.56 -4.33
C GLY A 244 10.51 26.91 -4.15
N GLY A 245 11.41 27.23 -5.08
CA GLY A 245 12.20 28.46 -5.08
C GLY A 245 11.41 29.69 -5.51
N PHE A 246 12.08 30.85 -5.53
CA PHE A 246 11.47 32.14 -5.89
C PHE A 246 10.94 32.17 -7.33
N ASN A 247 11.51 31.35 -8.23
CA ASN A 247 10.98 31.20 -9.61
C ASN A 247 9.65 30.44 -9.64
N SER A 248 9.37 29.60 -8.65
CA SER A 248 8.12 28.85 -8.52
C SER A 248 7.06 29.67 -7.77
N ILE A 249 7.42 30.24 -6.64
CA ILE A 249 6.55 31.11 -5.81
C ILE A 249 7.36 32.34 -5.41
N ASP A 250 7.00 33.48 -5.99
CA ASP A 250 7.69 34.74 -5.83
C ASP A 250 7.83 35.17 -4.36
N GLU A 251 8.92 35.87 -4.03
CA GLU A 251 9.18 36.36 -2.70
C GLU A 251 8.11 37.32 -2.18
N SER A 252 7.45 38.04 -3.09
CA SER A 252 6.34 38.94 -2.73
C SER A 252 5.18 38.23 -2.04
N ILE A 253 4.87 37.00 -2.44
CA ILE A 253 3.82 36.19 -1.78
C ILE A 253 4.26 35.82 -0.37
N GLU A 254 5.51 35.43 -0.18
CA GLU A 254 6.06 35.10 1.14
C GLU A 254 6.02 36.35 2.06
N ASN A 255 6.43 37.50 1.56
CA ASN A 255 6.39 38.74 2.30
C ASN A 255 4.96 39.16 2.62
N TYR A 256 4.03 39.04 1.69
CA TYR A 256 2.61 39.30 1.92
C TYR A 256 2.05 38.42 3.04
N LEU A 257 2.37 37.12 3.06
CA LEU A 257 1.93 36.20 4.12
C LEU A 257 2.53 36.60 5.50
N LYS A 258 3.79 36.98 5.53
CA LYS A 258 4.46 37.50 6.74
C LYS A 258 3.78 38.78 7.28
N ASP A 259 3.44 39.72 6.39
CA ASP A 259 2.72 40.96 6.73
C ASP A 259 1.32 40.68 7.30
N LYS A 260 0.71 39.55 6.95
CA LYS A 260 -0.53 39.05 7.54
C LYS A 260 -0.33 38.33 8.89
N GLY A 261 0.89 38.29 9.41
CA GLY A 261 1.22 37.68 10.71
C GLY A 261 1.42 36.15 10.64
N LEU A 262 1.58 35.59 9.46
CA LEU A 262 1.83 34.17 9.27
C LEU A 262 3.33 33.86 9.33
N ASN A 263 3.67 32.74 9.95
CA ASN A 263 5.04 32.23 9.94
C ASN A 263 5.25 31.46 8.63
N THR A 264 6.21 31.88 7.80
CA THR A 264 6.52 31.24 6.53
C THR A 264 7.82 30.46 6.62
N ILE A 265 7.82 29.24 6.12
CA ILE A 265 8.98 28.37 6.05
C ILE A 265 9.12 27.89 4.60
N ARG A 266 10.17 28.36 3.91
CA ARG A 266 10.44 27.95 2.54
C ARG A 266 11.32 26.70 2.52
N ILE A 267 10.90 25.70 1.75
CA ILE A 267 11.65 24.48 1.48
C ILE A 267 11.87 24.43 -0.03
N SER A 268 13.10 24.66 -0.46
CA SER A 268 13.48 24.67 -1.86
C SER A 268 14.93 24.27 -2.05
N GLY A 269 15.19 23.54 -3.12
CA GLY A 269 16.52 23.24 -3.62
C GLY A 269 16.89 24.08 -4.84
N ASN A 270 18.02 23.76 -5.43
CA ASN A 270 18.46 24.35 -6.70
C ASN A 270 17.56 23.91 -7.87
N ASP A 271 17.00 22.72 -7.74
CA ASP A 271 16.08 22.11 -8.70
C ASP A 271 15.08 21.20 -7.96
N ARG A 272 14.23 20.48 -8.71
CA ARG A 272 13.24 19.53 -8.18
C ARG A 272 13.87 18.37 -7.43
N TYR A 273 15.04 17.93 -7.82
CA TYR A 273 15.75 16.81 -7.21
C TYR A 273 16.23 17.20 -5.82
N ASP A 274 16.95 18.31 -5.70
CA ASP A 274 17.42 18.87 -4.43
C ASP A 274 16.23 19.26 -3.53
N THR A 275 15.13 19.78 -4.06
CA THR A 275 13.91 20.05 -3.30
C THR A 275 13.35 18.76 -2.68
N SER A 276 13.34 17.64 -3.42
CA SER A 276 12.88 16.35 -2.90
C SER A 276 13.75 15.84 -1.74
N ILE A 277 15.07 16.01 -1.84
CA ILE A 277 16.03 15.67 -0.78
C ILE A 277 15.80 16.54 0.47
N LYS A 278 15.58 17.83 0.29
CA LYS A 278 15.32 18.75 1.42
C LYS A 278 14.00 18.41 2.12
N LEU A 279 12.96 18.07 1.37
CA LEU A 279 11.70 17.59 1.95
C LEU A 279 11.89 16.30 2.75
N ALA A 280 12.70 15.35 2.25
CA ALA A 280 13.04 14.14 2.97
C ALA A 280 13.82 14.46 4.28
N LYS A 281 14.76 15.40 4.24
CA LYS A 281 15.49 15.88 5.43
C LYS A 281 14.54 16.52 6.45
N GLU A 282 13.60 17.35 6.00
CA GLU A 282 12.57 17.93 6.89
C GLU A 282 11.66 16.85 7.49
N LEU A 283 11.22 15.87 6.69
CA LEU A 283 10.42 14.74 7.16
C LEU A 283 11.16 13.92 8.24
N SER A 284 12.48 13.78 8.10
CA SER A 284 13.33 13.03 9.03
C SER A 284 13.53 13.70 10.39
N LYS A 285 13.25 14.99 10.53
CA LYS A 285 13.36 15.69 11.83
C LYS A 285 12.33 15.20 12.85
N GLU A 286 11.18 14.77 12.38
CA GLU A 286 10.06 14.35 13.23
C GLU A 286 9.80 12.84 13.18
N ASN A 287 10.40 12.14 12.23
CA ASN A 287 10.15 10.72 12.00
C ASN A 287 11.44 9.96 11.68
N LYS A 288 11.58 8.77 12.22
CA LYS A 288 12.63 7.85 11.75
C LYS A 288 12.24 7.36 10.34
N LEU A 289 13.08 7.63 9.36
CA LEU A 289 12.94 7.12 8.01
C LEU A 289 13.57 5.72 7.96
N SER A 290 12.84 4.74 7.45
CA SER A 290 13.33 3.37 7.23
C SER A 290 13.19 2.91 5.80
N LYS A 291 12.40 3.64 5.01
CA LYS A 291 12.06 3.34 3.63
C LYS A 291 12.09 4.62 2.80
N LEU A 292 12.32 4.49 1.51
CA LEU A 292 12.19 5.59 0.55
C LEU A 292 11.55 5.11 -0.77
N VAL A 293 11.06 6.07 -1.52
CA VAL A 293 10.52 5.87 -2.87
C VAL A 293 11.35 6.69 -3.85
N LEU A 294 11.78 6.08 -4.94
CA LEU A 294 12.40 6.75 -6.07
C LEU A 294 11.47 6.74 -7.27
N VAL A 295 11.32 7.90 -7.90
CA VAL A 295 10.60 8.08 -9.16
C VAL A 295 11.42 8.97 -10.10
N ASN A 296 11.18 8.83 -11.43
CA ASN A 296 11.79 9.73 -12.39
C ASN A 296 11.14 11.12 -12.31
N GLY A 297 11.94 12.15 -12.09
CA GLY A 297 11.46 13.52 -11.88
C GLY A 297 11.03 14.25 -13.17
N GLU A 298 11.20 13.64 -14.35
CA GLU A 298 10.82 14.22 -15.63
C GLU A 298 9.65 13.50 -16.28
N LYS A 299 9.69 12.17 -16.32
CA LYS A 299 8.71 11.31 -17.02
C LYS A 299 7.86 10.45 -16.09
N GLY A 300 8.21 10.36 -14.80
CA GLY A 300 7.55 9.53 -13.79
C GLY A 300 6.61 10.28 -12.86
N LEU A 301 6.06 11.44 -13.27
CA LEU A 301 5.22 12.24 -12.35
C LEU A 301 3.93 11.52 -11.96
N ALA A 302 3.32 10.75 -12.86
CA ALA A 302 2.16 9.92 -12.57
C ALA A 302 2.50 8.78 -11.60
N ASP A 303 3.71 8.23 -11.69
CA ASP A 303 4.21 7.19 -10.79
C ASP A 303 4.38 7.75 -9.38
N ALA A 304 4.89 8.99 -9.26
CA ALA A 304 4.99 9.70 -7.98
C ALA A 304 3.61 9.95 -7.36
N VAL A 305 2.62 10.34 -8.16
CA VAL A 305 1.23 10.50 -7.70
C VAL A 305 0.68 9.17 -7.19
N SER A 306 0.94 8.08 -7.89
CA SER A 306 0.52 6.73 -7.47
C SER A 306 1.07 6.35 -6.10
N MET A 307 2.27 6.81 -5.77
CA MET A 307 2.92 6.57 -4.47
C MET A 307 2.51 7.57 -3.40
N GLY A 308 1.87 8.70 -3.74
CA GLY A 308 1.59 9.79 -2.82
C GLY A 308 0.85 9.37 -1.55
N ALA A 309 -0.27 8.67 -1.71
CA ALA A 309 -1.10 8.23 -0.59
C ALA A 309 -0.38 7.25 0.34
N ILE A 310 0.26 6.22 -0.22
CA ILE A 310 0.99 5.23 0.58
C ILE A 310 2.25 5.81 1.21
N SER A 311 2.96 6.69 0.50
CA SER A 311 4.12 7.40 1.05
C SER A 311 3.72 8.31 2.22
N ALA A 312 2.56 8.96 2.12
CA ALA A 312 2.00 9.74 3.23
C ALA A 312 1.61 8.84 4.41
N LYS A 313 0.94 7.72 4.17
CA LYS A 313 0.56 6.74 5.20
C LYS A 313 1.80 6.20 5.93
N GLU A 314 2.79 5.74 5.18
CA GLU A 314 4.00 5.06 5.69
C GLU A 314 5.11 6.06 6.10
N LYS A 315 4.93 7.35 5.88
CA LYS A 315 5.92 8.42 6.12
C LYS A 315 7.21 8.19 5.31
N MET A 316 7.08 7.68 4.09
CA MET A 316 8.20 7.46 3.19
C MET A 316 8.48 8.73 2.37
N PRO A 317 9.71 9.24 2.30
CA PRO A 317 10.04 10.32 1.36
C PRO A 317 9.92 9.82 -0.08
N ILE A 318 9.39 10.69 -0.94
CA ILE A 318 9.41 10.51 -2.39
C ILE A 318 10.59 11.32 -2.93
N LEU A 319 11.60 10.63 -3.44
CA LEU A 319 12.79 11.24 -4.02
C LEU A 319 12.70 11.22 -5.53
N LEU A 320 13.08 12.32 -6.15
CA LEU A 320 13.14 12.44 -7.60
C LEU A 320 14.56 12.16 -8.10
N THR A 321 14.68 11.47 -9.20
CA THR A 321 15.96 11.19 -9.87
C THR A 321 15.78 11.17 -11.39
N ASN A 322 16.84 11.01 -12.13
CA ASN A 322 16.83 10.83 -13.60
C ASN A 322 17.94 9.86 -14.03
N GLN A 323 18.01 9.59 -15.35
CA GLN A 323 19.00 8.66 -15.91
C GLN A 323 20.47 9.09 -15.70
N ASN A 324 20.72 10.40 -15.53
CA ASN A 324 22.05 10.98 -15.44
C ASN A 324 22.46 11.33 -14.01
N ASP A 325 21.58 11.08 -13.05
CA ASP A 325 21.82 11.36 -11.63
C ASP A 325 22.91 10.41 -11.11
N ASP A 326 23.93 10.96 -10.47
CA ASP A 326 24.98 10.17 -9.83
C ASP A 326 24.54 9.59 -8.45
N MET A 327 23.33 9.95 -8.00
CA MET A 327 22.71 9.45 -6.77
C MET A 327 23.44 9.82 -5.47
N LYS A 328 24.49 10.62 -5.51
CA LYS A 328 25.34 10.91 -4.35
C LYS A 328 24.57 11.46 -3.15
N GLU A 329 23.68 12.42 -3.37
CA GLU A 329 22.90 13.03 -2.28
C GLU A 329 21.87 12.04 -1.71
N ILE A 330 21.35 11.14 -2.54
CA ILE A 330 20.43 10.08 -2.12
C ILE A 330 21.19 9.04 -1.29
N GLU A 331 22.40 8.62 -1.72
CA GLU A 331 23.27 7.71 -0.97
C GLU A 331 23.62 8.32 0.40
N GLU A 332 24.00 9.61 0.46
CA GLU A 332 24.24 10.32 1.71
C GLU A 332 23.00 10.35 2.63
N LEU A 333 21.81 10.53 2.07
CA LEU A 333 20.57 10.49 2.84
C LEU A 333 20.29 9.08 3.40
N ILE A 334 20.54 8.03 2.61
CA ILE A 334 20.38 6.63 3.02
C ILE A 334 21.28 6.31 4.21
N ASP A 335 22.57 6.62 4.11
CA ASP A 335 23.56 6.37 5.14
C ASP A 335 23.28 7.15 6.44
N ASN A 336 22.89 8.42 6.31
CA ASN A 336 22.62 9.30 7.46
C ASN A 336 21.29 8.98 8.18
N LYS A 337 20.37 8.23 7.57
CA LYS A 337 19.03 7.98 8.10
C LYS A 337 18.71 6.50 8.35
N ASP A 338 19.67 5.62 8.20
CA ASP A 338 19.50 4.15 8.38
C ASP A 338 18.35 3.60 7.52
N ILE A 339 18.22 4.08 6.29
CA ILE A 339 17.19 3.60 5.36
C ILE A 339 17.56 2.19 4.90
N SER A 340 16.66 1.25 5.11
CA SER A 340 16.92 -0.17 4.88
C SER A 340 16.13 -0.77 3.70
N LYS A 341 15.24 0.02 3.08
CA LYS A 341 14.38 -0.44 1.99
C LYS A 341 14.07 0.68 0.99
N SER A 342 14.07 0.31 -0.28
CA SER A 342 13.81 1.24 -1.37
C SER A 342 12.77 0.70 -2.34
N TYR A 343 11.90 1.59 -2.82
CA TYR A 343 10.94 1.31 -3.88
C TYR A 343 11.32 2.14 -5.11
N ILE A 344 11.56 1.48 -6.24
CA ILE A 344 11.73 2.15 -7.55
C ILE A 344 10.41 2.01 -8.29
N VAL A 345 9.77 3.14 -8.63
CA VAL A 345 8.47 3.13 -9.27
C VAL A 345 8.55 3.79 -10.64
N GLY A 346 8.17 3.05 -11.67
CA GLY A 346 8.28 3.43 -13.07
C GLY A 346 9.20 2.51 -13.88
N GLY A 347 9.18 2.66 -15.20
CA GLY A 347 9.92 1.81 -16.13
C GLY A 347 11.44 1.88 -15.95
N GLU A 348 12.14 0.78 -16.12
CA GLU A 348 13.61 0.68 -15.92
C GLU A 348 14.40 1.67 -16.78
N SER A 349 13.94 1.97 -18.00
CA SER A 349 14.58 2.92 -18.91
C SER A 349 14.60 4.37 -18.40
N LEU A 350 13.87 4.66 -17.31
CA LEU A 350 13.77 6.00 -16.72
C LEU A 350 14.89 6.28 -15.69
N PHE A 351 15.67 5.27 -15.33
CA PHE A 351 16.65 5.34 -14.26
C PHE A 351 18.08 5.04 -14.74
N ASN A 352 19.05 5.41 -13.93
CA ASN A 352 20.44 5.01 -14.12
C ASN A 352 20.56 3.49 -14.02
N LYS A 353 21.42 2.86 -14.84
CA LYS A 353 21.59 1.41 -14.88
C LYS A 353 22.10 0.82 -13.53
N ASP A 354 22.88 1.60 -12.81
CA ASP A 354 23.52 1.18 -11.56
C ASP A 354 22.69 1.57 -10.32
N ILE A 355 21.43 2.04 -10.52
CA ILE A 355 20.59 2.54 -9.42
C ILE A 355 20.35 1.49 -8.34
N GLU A 356 20.21 0.22 -8.73
CA GLU A 356 19.90 -0.86 -7.79
C GLU A 356 21.07 -1.16 -6.86
N ASP A 357 22.31 -1.02 -7.36
CA ASP A 357 23.54 -1.27 -6.59
C ASP A 357 23.76 -0.21 -5.49
N LYS A 358 23.12 0.94 -5.63
CA LYS A 358 23.23 2.08 -4.72
C LYS A 358 22.12 2.16 -3.66
N LEU A 359 21.16 1.25 -3.72
CA LEU A 359 19.95 1.30 -2.89
C LEU A 359 19.79 0.05 -2.02
N PRO A 360 19.33 0.19 -0.77
CA PRO A 360 19.08 -0.95 0.09
C PRO A 360 17.77 -1.66 -0.27
N SER A 361 17.78 -3.00 -0.32
CA SER A 361 16.61 -3.88 -0.46
C SER A 361 15.56 -3.35 -1.47
N VAL A 362 15.97 -3.29 -2.73
CA VAL A 362 15.16 -2.69 -3.82
C VAL A 362 13.94 -3.53 -4.16
N ILE A 363 12.78 -2.87 -4.26
CA ILE A 363 11.56 -3.40 -4.85
C ILE A 363 11.18 -2.50 -6.03
N LYS A 364 11.04 -3.13 -7.20
CA LYS A 364 10.61 -2.43 -8.42
C LYS A 364 9.13 -2.63 -8.67
N ILE A 365 8.41 -1.53 -8.95
CA ILE A 365 7.00 -1.54 -9.31
C ILE A 365 6.84 -0.75 -10.60
N SER A 366 6.48 -1.43 -11.68
CA SER A 366 6.26 -0.80 -12.99
C SER A 366 5.24 -1.58 -13.81
N GLY A 367 4.39 -0.85 -14.53
CA GLY A 367 3.49 -1.37 -15.56
C GLY A 367 3.94 -0.98 -16.96
N GLU A 368 3.19 -1.39 -17.97
CA GLU A 368 3.41 -0.98 -19.35
C GLU A 368 3.10 0.51 -19.55
N ASP A 369 2.16 1.03 -18.76
CA ASP A 369 1.81 2.45 -18.71
C ASP A 369 1.60 2.91 -17.26
N ARG A 370 1.31 4.23 -17.10
CA ARG A 370 1.06 4.86 -15.80
C ARG A 370 -0.14 4.28 -15.04
N THR A 371 -1.15 3.83 -15.76
CA THR A 371 -2.36 3.24 -15.20
C THR A 371 -2.08 1.87 -14.62
N GLU A 372 -1.34 1.03 -15.35
CA GLU A 372 -0.92 -0.27 -14.87
C GLU A 372 0.10 -0.16 -13.72
N THR A 373 1.02 0.81 -13.78
CA THR A 373 1.91 1.11 -12.65
C THR A 373 1.10 1.46 -11.40
N ASN A 374 0.08 2.31 -11.52
CA ASN A 374 -0.82 2.65 -10.42
C ASN A 374 -1.55 1.42 -9.86
N SER A 375 -2.09 0.57 -10.73
CA SER A 375 -2.73 -0.68 -10.32
C SER A 375 -1.77 -1.57 -9.52
N LYS A 376 -0.54 -1.76 -10.00
CA LYS A 376 0.48 -2.55 -9.31
C LYS A 376 0.91 -1.95 -7.96
N VAL A 377 0.95 -0.62 -7.83
CA VAL A 377 1.17 0.05 -6.55
C VAL A 377 0.02 -0.26 -5.59
N ILE A 378 -1.22 -0.17 -6.06
CA ILE A 378 -2.39 -0.48 -5.23
C ILE A 378 -2.38 -1.93 -4.81
N ASP A 379 -2.16 -2.85 -5.72
CA ASP A 379 -2.05 -4.27 -5.42
C ASP A 379 -0.95 -4.57 -4.40
N TYR A 380 0.20 -3.92 -4.54
CA TYR A 380 1.32 -4.15 -3.64
C TYR A 380 1.04 -3.68 -2.21
N PHE A 381 0.43 -2.50 -2.04
CA PHE A 381 0.32 -1.85 -0.73
C PHE A 381 -1.05 -1.98 -0.07
N TYR A 382 -2.12 -2.26 -0.84
CA TYR A 382 -3.49 -2.28 -0.34
C TYR A 382 -4.22 -3.60 -0.52
N ASN A 383 -3.57 -4.61 -1.07
CA ASN A 383 -4.14 -5.90 -1.48
C ASN A 383 -4.98 -6.64 -0.41
N ASN A 384 -4.82 -6.33 0.87
CA ASN A 384 -5.61 -6.93 1.97
C ASN A 384 -6.25 -5.89 2.88
N SER A 385 -6.38 -4.68 2.41
CA SER A 385 -7.03 -3.62 3.19
C SER A 385 -8.53 -3.65 2.93
N VAL A 386 -9.34 -3.70 3.98
CA VAL A 386 -10.74 -3.28 3.88
C VAL A 386 -10.69 -1.77 3.68
N LEU A 387 -11.08 -1.32 2.49
CA LEU A 387 -11.03 0.09 2.12
C LEU A 387 -12.36 0.75 2.45
N ASP A 388 -12.36 1.69 3.38
CA ASP A 388 -13.53 2.52 3.67
C ASP A 388 -13.76 3.59 2.58
N ASN A 389 -12.68 4.00 1.91
CA ASN A 389 -12.71 5.00 0.84
C ASN A 389 -11.80 4.60 -0.32
N LEU A 390 -12.14 5.10 -1.49
CA LEU A 390 -11.34 5.03 -2.69
C LEU A 390 -11.37 6.40 -3.37
N TYR A 391 -10.23 6.92 -3.74
CA TYR A 391 -10.15 8.19 -4.47
C TYR A 391 -9.81 7.93 -5.93
N VAL A 392 -10.46 8.66 -6.82
CA VAL A 392 -10.23 8.58 -8.26
C VAL A 392 -9.80 9.96 -8.75
N ALA A 393 -8.71 10.01 -9.48
CA ALA A 393 -8.15 11.21 -10.07
C ALA A 393 -7.70 10.97 -11.51
N LYS A 394 -7.49 12.04 -12.28
CA LYS A 394 -6.98 11.93 -13.65
C LYS A 394 -5.52 11.49 -13.68
N ASN A 395 -5.16 10.70 -14.69
CA ASN A 395 -3.81 10.16 -14.87
C ASN A 395 -2.82 11.12 -15.56
N GLY A 396 -3.27 12.30 -15.99
CA GLY A 396 -2.43 13.28 -16.67
C GLY A 396 -1.99 12.90 -18.10
N GLU A 397 -2.63 11.92 -18.73
CA GLU A 397 -2.28 11.46 -20.07
C GLU A 397 -2.53 12.55 -21.13
N ASN A 398 -3.65 13.25 -21.04
CA ASN A 398 -4.02 14.32 -21.96
C ASN A 398 -3.34 15.65 -21.60
N LYS A 399 -3.18 15.92 -20.31
CA LYS A 399 -2.46 17.07 -19.76
C LYS A 399 -1.80 16.67 -18.45
N GLU A 400 -0.50 16.81 -18.39
CA GLU A 400 0.28 16.54 -17.16
C GLU A 400 -0.23 17.37 -15.97
N ASP A 401 -0.69 18.59 -16.24
CA ASP A 401 -1.32 19.49 -15.26
C ASP A 401 -2.54 18.87 -14.54
N ASP A 402 -3.20 17.87 -15.14
CA ASP A 402 -4.33 17.18 -14.49
C ASP A 402 -3.90 16.35 -13.28
N LEU A 403 -2.60 16.06 -13.14
CA LEU A 403 -2.03 15.38 -11.96
C LEU A 403 -2.07 16.24 -10.69
N VAL A 404 -2.29 17.55 -10.79
CA VAL A 404 -2.39 18.46 -9.62
C VAL A 404 -3.56 18.06 -8.72
N ASP A 405 -4.68 17.64 -9.30
CA ASP A 405 -5.84 17.20 -8.52
C ASP A 405 -5.54 15.91 -7.75
N ALA A 406 -4.84 14.97 -8.39
CA ALA A 406 -4.39 13.72 -7.78
C ALA A 406 -3.39 13.97 -6.65
N LEU A 407 -2.51 14.97 -6.80
CA LEU A 407 -1.59 15.40 -5.76
C LEU A 407 -2.31 15.94 -4.52
N SER A 408 -3.29 16.83 -4.75
CA SER A 408 -4.06 17.44 -3.66
C SER A 408 -4.80 16.38 -2.84
N VAL A 409 -5.34 15.35 -3.49
CA VAL A 409 -6.03 14.24 -2.82
C VAL A 409 -5.08 13.28 -2.10
N GLY A 410 -3.81 13.23 -2.47
CA GLY A 410 -2.83 12.30 -1.88
C GLY A 410 -2.69 12.42 -0.35
N VAL A 411 -2.74 13.64 0.20
CA VAL A 411 -2.69 13.84 1.66
C VAL A 411 -3.95 13.35 2.33
N LEU A 412 -5.13 13.63 1.77
CA LEU A 412 -6.41 13.13 2.25
C LEU A 412 -6.43 11.59 2.21
N ALA A 413 -6.03 11.00 1.09
CA ALA A 413 -5.94 9.56 0.92
C ALA A 413 -4.97 8.91 1.93
N GLY A 414 -3.82 9.54 2.18
CA GLY A 414 -2.88 9.08 3.21
C GLY A 414 -3.41 9.20 4.64
N LYS A 415 -4.30 10.17 4.93
CA LYS A 415 -4.98 10.30 6.24
C LYS A 415 -6.07 9.25 6.44
N THR A 416 -6.80 8.93 5.39
CA THR A 416 -7.89 7.93 5.40
C THR A 416 -7.39 6.51 5.08
N GLU A 417 -6.08 6.34 4.94
CA GLU A 417 -5.41 5.07 4.61
C GLU A 417 -5.94 4.40 3.32
N SER A 418 -6.32 5.21 2.36
CA SER A 418 -7.04 4.82 1.15
C SER A 418 -6.16 4.99 -0.09
N PRO A 419 -6.31 4.17 -1.13
CA PRO A 419 -5.59 4.34 -2.38
C PRO A 419 -6.15 5.49 -3.23
N VAL A 420 -5.32 5.96 -4.16
CA VAL A 420 -5.72 6.85 -5.25
C VAL A 420 -5.58 6.09 -6.57
N ILE A 421 -6.69 5.86 -7.25
CA ILE A 421 -6.71 5.33 -8.61
C ILE A 421 -6.57 6.50 -9.58
N ILE A 422 -5.60 6.43 -10.50
CA ILE A 422 -5.47 7.41 -11.56
C ILE A 422 -6.06 6.86 -12.87
N VAL A 423 -6.98 7.60 -13.46
CA VAL A 423 -7.72 7.17 -14.64
C VAL A 423 -7.52 8.12 -15.82
N GLY A 424 -7.52 7.58 -17.04
CA GLY A 424 -7.58 8.34 -18.29
C GLY A 424 -9.03 8.70 -18.65
N ASP A 425 -9.48 8.23 -19.79
CA ASP A 425 -10.88 8.43 -20.25
C ASP A 425 -11.88 7.47 -19.57
N GLY A 426 -11.40 6.57 -18.72
CA GLY A 426 -12.19 5.60 -17.96
C GLY A 426 -11.32 4.69 -17.12
N ILE A 427 -11.96 3.83 -16.33
CA ILE A 427 -11.29 2.79 -15.55
C ILE A 427 -10.93 1.63 -16.50
N LYS A 428 -9.67 1.20 -16.51
CA LYS A 428 -9.21 0.05 -17.28
C LYS A 428 -9.46 -1.26 -16.52
N ASP A 429 -9.53 -2.37 -17.24
CA ASP A 429 -9.77 -3.71 -16.66
C ASP A 429 -8.72 -4.12 -15.60
N VAL A 430 -7.53 -3.51 -15.66
CA VAL A 430 -6.45 -3.75 -14.68
C VAL A 430 -6.59 -2.96 -13.37
N GLN A 431 -7.55 -2.06 -13.31
CA GLN A 431 -7.84 -1.22 -12.14
C GLN A 431 -9.07 -1.70 -11.37
#